data_500d71ac4a8ee1e2d3d92bbcad6e00b6
#
_entry.id   500d71ac4a8ee1e2d3d92bbcad6e00b6
#
_cell.length_a   1.000
_cell.length_b   1.000
_cell.length_c   1.000
_cell.angle_alpha   90.00
_cell.angle_beta   90.00
_cell.angle_gamma   90.00
#
_symmetry.space_group_name_H-M   'P 1'
#
loop_
_entity.id
_entity.type
_entity.pdbx_description
1 polymer ?
#
loop_
_entity_poly.entity_id
_entity_poly.type
_entity_poly.pdbx_seq_one_letter_code
_entity_poly.pdbx_strand_id
1 'polypeptide(L)'
;AARVGSTSAEGTRELSHRADEYGSGDVRLTQRRNGIGTDVDSDRIGGFLGGDLLGYHATEAGVFMRGSSACTGAEYCALSIVETKNRMVRYGRWMQDNIDVPEGMTNFHTHLSGCTASCAQPQIADISLRGMKTRKDGEPVEAFDIGLGGGLGENPQFADWVEMRVAADEVPGYIRNLVEFFAEAREDGESFRAFIARHDEEALNGLVEPEETSYTDPYMHNTKMTWYPYAEDDDMGSSPAPTNVQGEPLPSDD
;
A
#
# COMPACT_ATOMS: atom_id res chain seq x y z
N ALA A 1 7.99 -1.63 -10.04
CA ALA A 1 7.50 -2.11 -8.73
C ALA A 1 6.34 -3.08 -8.97
N ALA A 2 6.29 -4.19 -8.26
CA ALA A 2 5.12 -5.06 -8.32
C ALA A 2 3.97 -4.42 -7.51
N ARG A 3 2.75 -4.49 -8.01
CA ARG A 3 1.55 -3.91 -7.37
C ARG A 3 1.37 -4.48 -5.96
N VAL A 4 1.68 -3.70 -4.93
CA VAL A 4 1.76 -4.12 -3.51
C VAL A 4 2.41 -5.50 -3.30
N GLY A 5 3.37 -5.85 -4.12
CA GLY A 5 4.06 -7.13 -4.09
C GLY A 5 3.28 -8.29 -4.71
N SER A 6 2.35 -8.01 -5.62
CA SER A 6 1.62 -9.01 -6.39
C SER A 6 1.86 -8.83 -7.88
N THR A 7 1.89 -9.93 -8.61
CA THR A 7 1.96 -9.95 -10.08
C THR A 7 1.16 -11.15 -10.59
N SER A 8 0.59 -11.03 -11.78
CA SER A 8 -0.08 -12.16 -12.44
C SER A 8 0.94 -13.15 -13.02
N ALA A 9 0.47 -14.33 -13.40
CA ALA A 9 1.30 -15.30 -14.12
C ALA A 9 1.75 -14.75 -15.47
N GLU A 10 0.90 -13.98 -16.16
CA GLU A 10 1.21 -13.30 -17.40
C GLU A 10 2.29 -12.24 -17.19
N GLY A 11 2.14 -11.38 -16.17
CA GLY A 11 3.15 -10.37 -15.82
C GLY A 11 4.50 -10.98 -15.46
N THR A 12 4.50 -12.14 -14.78
CA THR A 12 5.74 -12.86 -14.48
C THR A 12 6.39 -13.42 -15.76
N ARG A 13 5.60 -13.96 -16.70
CA ARG A 13 6.12 -14.42 -18.00
C ARG A 13 6.65 -13.25 -18.83
N GLU A 14 5.95 -12.13 -18.86
CA GLU A 14 6.42 -10.94 -19.55
C GLU A 14 7.74 -10.45 -18.96
N LEU A 15 7.88 -10.39 -17.64
CA LEU A 15 9.12 -10.00 -16.98
C LEU A 15 10.28 -10.93 -17.36
N SER A 16 10.05 -12.24 -17.38
CA SER A 16 11.05 -13.22 -17.79
C SER A 16 11.46 -13.00 -19.26
N HIS A 17 10.49 -12.85 -20.15
CA HIS A 17 10.76 -12.65 -21.59
C HIS A 17 11.54 -11.35 -21.86
N ARG A 18 11.20 -10.28 -21.13
CA ARG A 18 11.94 -9.03 -21.25
C ARG A 18 13.35 -9.09 -20.66
N ALA A 19 13.55 -9.85 -19.58
CA ALA A 19 14.88 -10.08 -19.04
C ALA A 19 15.77 -10.81 -20.04
N ASP A 20 15.23 -11.81 -20.76
CA ASP A 20 15.94 -12.52 -21.82
C ASP A 20 16.21 -11.61 -23.06
N GLU A 21 15.24 -10.79 -23.44
CA GLU A 21 15.34 -9.97 -24.64
C GLU A 21 16.25 -8.75 -24.45
N TYR A 22 16.19 -8.08 -23.28
CA TYR A 22 16.84 -6.78 -23.06
C TYR A 22 18.04 -6.82 -22.12
N GLY A 23 18.19 -7.88 -21.32
CA GLY A 23 19.23 -8.00 -20.30
C GLY A 23 19.95 -9.36 -20.34
N SER A 24 20.38 -9.84 -19.19
CA SER A 24 21.09 -11.12 -19.04
C SER A 24 20.18 -12.34 -18.90
N GLY A 25 18.86 -12.17 -18.91
CA GLY A 25 17.89 -13.22 -18.57
C GLY A 25 17.62 -13.38 -17.09
N ASP A 26 18.38 -12.72 -16.23
CA ASP A 26 18.22 -12.81 -14.78
C ASP A 26 17.25 -11.78 -14.24
N VAL A 27 16.35 -12.22 -13.36
CA VAL A 27 15.48 -11.35 -12.56
C VAL A 27 15.76 -11.58 -11.08
N ARG A 28 16.09 -10.52 -10.36
CA ARG A 28 16.32 -10.55 -8.92
C ARG A 28 15.14 -9.96 -8.17
N LEU A 29 14.62 -10.70 -7.19
CA LEU A 29 13.55 -10.22 -6.31
C LEU A 29 14.16 -9.43 -5.15
N THR A 30 13.51 -8.34 -4.77
CA THR A 30 13.94 -7.49 -3.65
C THR A 30 13.11 -7.75 -2.40
N GLN A 31 13.64 -7.37 -1.24
CA GLN A 31 12.91 -7.39 0.03
C GLN A 31 11.63 -6.53 -0.01
N ARG A 32 11.63 -5.47 -0.81
CA ARG A 32 10.47 -4.59 -1.05
C ARG A 32 9.52 -5.11 -2.14
N ARG A 33 9.62 -6.41 -2.47
CA ARG A 33 8.76 -7.13 -3.41
C ARG A 33 8.77 -6.55 -4.83
N ASN A 34 9.89 -5.96 -5.22
CA ASN A 34 10.14 -5.50 -6.59
C ASN A 34 10.98 -6.52 -7.35
N GLY A 35 10.93 -6.47 -8.67
CA GLY A 35 11.84 -7.18 -9.56
C GLY A 35 12.90 -6.23 -10.12
N ILE A 36 14.13 -6.71 -10.26
CA ILE A 36 15.23 -6.02 -10.91
C ILE A 36 15.67 -6.88 -12.08
N GLY A 37 15.55 -6.35 -13.29
CA GLY A 37 16.24 -6.90 -14.48
C GLY A 37 17.72 -6.51 -14.41
N THR A 38 18.61 -7.46 -14.71
CA THR A 38 20.06 -7.25 -14.65
C THR A 38 20.67 -7.10 -16.03
N ASP A 39 21.78 -6.38 -16.10
CA ASP A 39 22.59 -6.18 -17.30
C ASP A 39 21.81 -5.61 -18.50
N VAL A 40 20.87 -4.72 -18.24
CA VAL A 40 20.13 -3.97 -19.26
C VAL A 40 20.93 -2.73 -19.65
N ASP A 41 21.36 -2.65 -20.91
CA ASP A 41 22.05 -1.49 -21.43
C ASP A 41 21.18 -0.23 -21.36
N SER A 42 21.78 0.92 -21.12
CA SER A 42 21.06 2.18 -20.85
C SER A 42 20.15 2.63 -22.00
N ASP A 43 20.51 2.35 -23.24
CA ASP A 43 19.71 2.63 -24.44
C ASP A 43 18.55 1.66 -24.65
N ARG A 44 18.56 0.51 -23.95
CA ARG A 44 17.51 -0.53 -24.00
C ARG A 44 16.53 -0.48 -22.83
N ILE A 45 16.76 0.37 -21.82
CA ILE A 45 15.89 0.50 -20.65
C ILE A 45 14.44 0.82 -21.05
N GLY A 46 14.23 1.70 -22.03
CA GLY A 46 12.90 2.05 -22.51
C GLY A 46 12.14 0.83 -23.08
N GLY A 47 12.83 -0.04 -23.81
CA GLY A 47 12.28 -1.31 -24.30
C GLY A 47 11.96 -2.28 -23.15
N PHE A 48 12.86 -2.41 -22.16
CA PHE A 48 12.64 -3.27 -21.01
C PHE A 48 11.41 -2.84 -20.19
N LEU A 49 11.19 -1.53 -19.99
CA LEU A 49 10.07 -0.98 -19.21
C LEU A 49 8.77 -0.86 -20.01
N GLY A 50 8.80 -0.93 -21.33
CA GLY A 50 7.67 -0.68 -22.23
C GLY A 50 6.68 -1.85 -22.37
N GLY A 51 6.65 -2.81 -21.47
CA GLY A 51 5.72 -3.94 -21.47
C GLY A 51 4.29 -3.56 -21.12
N ASP A 52 3.31 -4.21 -21.75
CA ASP A 52 1.90 -3.92 -21.53
C ASP A 52 1.44 -4.22 -20.11
N LEU A 53 1.97 -5.30 -19.50
CA LEU A 53 1.60 -5.72 -18.14
C LEU A 53 2.51 -5.13 -17.05
N LEU A 54 3.71 -4.67 -17.40
CA LEU A 54 4.68 -4.12 -16.46
C LEU A 54 4.83 -2.60 -16.58
N GLY A 55 4.44 -2.00 -17.70
CA GLY A 55 4.67 -0.59 -18.01
C GLY A 55 4.07 0.35 -16.98
N TYR A 56 2.83 0.15 -16.59
CA TYR A 56 2.17 0.94 -15.56
C TYR A 56 2.95 0.96 -14.24
N HIS A 57 3.38 -0.21 -13.77
CA HIS A 57 4.09 -0.31 -12.49
C HIS A 57 5.50 0.25 -12.51
N ALA A 58 6.12 0.31 -13.69
CA ALA A 58 7.47 0.83 -13.85
C ALA A 58 7.50 2.35 -14.03
N THR A 59 6.55 2.92 -14.75
CA THR A 59 6.62 4.31 -15.24
C THR A 59 5.48 5.20 -14.77
N GLU A 60 4.27 4.68 -14.60
CA GLU A 60 3.06 5.47 -14.33
C GLU A 60 2.62 5.44 -12.87
N ALA A 61 3.05 4.43 -12.10
CA ALA A 61 2.69 4.36 -10.69
C ALA A 61 3.26 5.54 -9.90
N GLY A 62 2.38 6.30 -9.24
CA GLY A 62 2.75 7.39 -8.34
C GLY A 62 3.51 6.91 -7.11
N VAL A 63 4.01 7.86 -6.32
CA VAL A 63 4.86 7.59 -5.14
C VAL A 63 4.16 6.67 -4.14
N PHE A 64 2.88 6.89 -3.88
CA PHE A 64 2.11 6.08 -2.94
C PHE A 64 2.00 4.62 -3.38
N MET A 65 1.78 4.36 -4.68
CA MET A 65 1.69 3.00 -5.20
C MET A 65 3.07 2.31 -5.24
N ARG A 66 4.11 3.02 -5.69
CA ARG A 66 5.47 2.45 -5.78
C ARG A 66 6.06 2.11 -4.42
N GLY A 67 5.78 2.94 -3.42
CA GLY A 67 6.24 2.76 -2.04
C GLY A 67 5.37 1.83 -1.19
N SER A 68 4.25 1.33 -1.73
CA SER A 68 3.31 0.51 -0.98
C SER A 68 3.75 -0.94 -0.86
N SER A 69 3.59 -1.49 0.34
CA SER A 69 3.78 -2.91 0.63
C SER A 69 2.68 -3.43 1.54
N ALA A 70 2.08 -4.57 1.20
CA ALA A 70 1.07 -5.20 2.04
C ALA A 70 1.37 -6.68 2.25
N CYS A 71 1.08 -7.23 3.43
CA CYS A 71 1.19 -8.66 3.68
C CYS A 71 0.12 -9.43 2.88
N THR A 72 0.14 -10.74 2.96
CA THR A 72 -0.83 -11.60 2.25
C THR A 72 -2.28 -11.27 2.58
N GLY A 73 -2.57 -10.92 3.85
CA GLY A 73 -3.91 -10.49 4.27
C GLY A 73 -4.91 -11.61 4.45
N ALA A 74 -6.17 -11.23 4.69
CA ALA A 74 -7.25 -12.15 5.02
C ALA A 74 -7.58 -13.13 3.87
N GLU A 75 -7.18 -12.80 2.65
CA GLU A 75 -7.38 -13.64 1.46
C GLU A 75 -6.71 -15.02 1.61
N TYR A 76 -5.51 -15.09 2.18
CA TYR A 76 -4.74 -16.34 2.29
C TYR A 76 -4.23 -16.63 3.71
N CYS A 77 -4.38 -15.72 4.66
CA CYS A 77 -3.81 -15.83 5.99
C CYS A 77 -4.88 -15.93 7.07
N ALA A 78 -4.97 -17.09 7.72
CA ALA A 78 -5.92 -17.32 8.82
C ALA A 78 -5.67 -16.44 10.07
N LEU A 79 -4.49 -15.83 10.19
CA LEU A 79 -4.15 -14.93 11.30
C LEU A 79 -4.49 -13.46 10.99
N SER A 80 -4.76 -13.12 9.74
CA SER A 80 -5.11 -11.76 9.36
C SER A 80 -6.50 -11.39 9.86
N ILE A 81 -6.62 -10.23 10.45
CA ILE A 81 -7.90 -9.71 10.98
C ILE A 81 -8.48 -8.60 10.11
N VAL A 82 -7.76 -8.17 9.07
CA VAL A 82 -8.19 -7.16 8.11
C VAL A 82 -7.76 -7.52 6.69
N GLU A 83 -8.47 -6.98 5.71
CA GLU A 83 -8.04 -7.02 4.31
C GLU A 83 -6.81 -6.13 4.11
N THR A 84 -5.87 -6.56 3.26
CA THR A 84 -4.59 -5.86 3.10
C THR A 84 -4.26 -5.45 1.67
N LYS A 85 -4.07 -6.41 0.73
CA LYS A 85 -3.55 -6.11 -0.60
C LYS A 85 -4.52 -5.29 -1.44
N ASN A 86 -5.78 -5.71 -1.51
CA ASN A 86 -6.79 -4.98 -2.28
C ASN A 86 -7.05 -3.61 -1.66
N ARG A 87 -7.10 -3.52 -0.32
CA ARG A 87 -7.21 -2.24 0.38
C ARG A 87 -6.04 -1.33 0.08
N MET A 88 -4.80 -1.82 0.15
CA MET A 88 -3.63 -1.00 -0.12
C MET A 88 -3.58 -0.48 -1.56
N VAL A 89 -4.06 -1.26 -2.54
CA VAL A 89 -4.22 -0.79 -3.91
C VAL A 89 -5.23 0.35 -3.98
N ARG A 90 -6.37 0.22 -3.30
CA ARG A 90 -7.39 1.29 -3.25
C ARG A 90 -6.87 2.54 -2.54
N TYR A 91 -6.20 2.39 -1.42
CA TYR A 91 -5.54 3.51 -0.72
C TYR A 91 -4.55 4.21 -1.65
N GLY A 92 -3.65 3.47 -2.28
CA GLY A 92 -2.63 4.03 -3.16
C GLY A 92 -3.22 4.80 -4.34
N ARG A 93 -4.30 4.31 -4.94
CA ARG A 93 -5.01 5.03 -6.02
C ARG A 93 -5.70 6.28 -5.50
N TRP A 94 -6.49 6.15 -4.44
CA TRP A 94 -7.17 7.31 -3.87
C TRP A 94 -6.17 8.41 -3.45
N MET A 95 -5.07 8.03 -2.79
CA MET A 95 -4.01 8.98 -2.43
C MET A 95 -3.35 9.62 -3.66
N GLN A 96 -3.12 8.87 -4.72
CA GLN A 96 -2.55 9.40 -5.96
C GLN A 96 -3.47 10.43 -6.62
N ASP A 97 -4.79 10.25 -6.53
CA ASP A 97 -5.79 11.11 -7.14
C ASP A 97 -6.15 12.32 -6.26
N ASN A 98 -5.90 12.26 -4.94
CA ASN A 98 -6.40 13.25 -3.98
C ASN A 98 -5.30 13.94 -3.15
N ILE A 99 -4.04 13.57 -3.30
CA ILE A 99 -2.92 14.13 -2.53
C ILE A 99 -1.84 14.63 -3.48
N ASP A 100 -1.57 15.93 -3.43
CA ASP A 100 -0.40 16.49 -4.07
C ASP A 100 0.88 16.09 -3.33
N VAL A 101 1.80 15.44 -4.04
CA VAL A 101 3.05 14.95 -3.45
C VAL A 101 4.07 16.08 -3.34
N PRO A 102 4.42 16.54 -2.12
CA PRO A 102 5.39 17.61 -1.97
C PRO A 102 6.81 17.13 -2.33
N GLU A 103 7.66 18.08 -2.66
CA GLU A 103 9.08 17.84 -2.83
C GLU A 103 9.66 17.22 -1.54
N GLY A 104 10.56 16.24 -1.66
CA GLY A 104 11.11 15.50 -0.51
C GLY A 104 10.43 14.16 -0.21
N MET A 105 9.26 13.88 -0.80
CA MET A 105 8.57 12.59 -0.66
C MET A 105 8.81 11.60 -1.83
N THR A 106 9.89 11.75 -2.56
CA THR A 106 10.17 10.92 -3.76
C THR A 106 10.40 9.43 -3.45
N ASN A 107 10.78 9.09 -2.24
CA ASN A 107 11.10 7.74 -1.79
C ASN A 107 10.31 7.34 -0.54
N PHE A 108 9.02 7.57 -0.58
CA PHE A 108 8.09 7.38 0.52
C PHE A 108 7.54 5.94 0.54
N HIS A 109 7.39 5.35 1.73
CA HIS A 109 6.95 3.98 1.91
C HIS A 109 5.78 3.87 2.88
N THR A 110 4.74 3.16 2.46
CA THR A 110 3.60 2.77 3.31
C THR A 110 3.51 1.26 3.38
N HIS A 111 3.61 0.69 4.59
CA HIS A 111 3.52 -0.74 4.80
C HIS A 111 2.27 -1.11 5.60
N LEU A 112 1.49 -2.08 5.10
CA LEU A 112 0.24 -2.53 5.71
C LEU A 112 0.33 -4.00 6.09
N SER A 113 0.23 -4.29 7.38
CA SER A 113 0.12 -5.65 7.92
C SER A 113 -1.29 -5.94 8.43
N GLY A 114 -1.80 -7.12 8.12
CA GLY A 114 -3.17 -7.53 8.46
C GLY A 114 -3.40 -7.91 9.93
N CYS A 115 -2.36 -7.91 10.74
CA CYS A 115 -2.40 -8.18 12.17
C CYS A 115 -1.09 -7.79 12.86
N THR A 116 -0.97 -8.02 14.16
CA THR A 116 0.21 -7.72 14.97
C THR A 116 1.45 -8.55 14.64
N ALA A 117 1.34 -9.61 13.81
CA ALA A 117 2.50 -10.40 13.34
C ALA A 117 3.44 -9.61 12.43
N SER A 118 3.01 -8.46 11.90
CA SER A 118 3.86 -7.48 11.21
C SER A 118 4.60 -8.01 9.97
N CYS A 119 4.00 -8.92 9.22
CA CYS A 119 4.64 -9.58 8.08
C CYS A 119 5.02 -8.64 6.92
N ALA A 120 4.37 -7.48 6.80
CA ALA A 120 4.76 -6.43 5.85
C ALA A 120 5.86 -5.51 6.39
N GLN A 121 6.41 -5.80 7.57
CA GLN A 121 7.44 -5.00 8.22
C GLN A 121 7.04 -3.51 8.38
N PRO A 122 5.86 -3.21 8.97
CA PRO A 122 5.40 -1.84 9.06
C PRO A 122 6.36 -0.95 9.86
N GLN A 123 7.09 -1.51 10.83
CA GLN A 123 7.99 -0.77 11.70
C GLN A 123 9.11 -0.01 10.97
N ILE A 124 9.40 -0.34 9.71
CA ILE A 124 10.47 0.28 8.92
C ILE A 124 9.93 1.09 7.73
N ALA A 125 8.68 1.50 7.78
CA ALA A 125 8.06 2.35 6.77
C ALA A 125 7.86 3.79 7.27
N ASP A 126 7.79 4.73 6.34
CA ASP A 126 7.49 6.13 6.65
C ASP A 126 6.08 6.25 7.24
N ILE A 127 5.11 5.50 6.70
CA ILE A 127 3.79 5.24 7.31
C ILE A 127 3.60 3.74 7.51
N SER A 128 3.26 3.37 8.73
CA SER A 128 3.07 2.00 9.20
C SER A 128 1.60 1.77 9.51
N LEU A 129 1.00 0.73 8.92
CA LEU A 129 -0.38 0.33 9.17
C LEU A 129 -0.41 -1.10 9.72
N ARG A 130 -0.93 -1.27 10.94
CA ARG A 130 -1.08 -2.56 11.59
C ARG A 130 -2.55 -2.86 11.84
N GLY A 131 -3.06 -3.92 11.23
CA GLY A 131 -4.48 -4.29 11.29
C GLY A 131 -5.00 -4.57 12.68
N MET A 132 -6.11 -3.95 12.99
CA MET A 132 -6.85 -4.00 14.25
C MET A 132 -8.36 -4.05 13.99
N LYS A 133 -9.15 -4.07 15.03
CA LYS A 133 -10.60 -3.87 14.98
C LYS A 133 -10.99 -2.73 15.92
N THR A 134 -12.01 -1.98 15.52
CA THR A 134 -12.64 -0.95 16.34
C THR A 134 -14.16 -1.02 16.23
N ARG A 135 -14.87 -0.07 16.81
CA ARG A 135 -16.31 0.09 16.63
C ARG A 135 -16.61 1.46 16.04
N LYS A 136 -17.43 1.48 15.00
CA LYS A 136 -17.97 2.69 14.38
C LYS A 136 -19.50 2.56 14.38
N ASP A 137 -20.19 3.53 14.94
CA ASP A 137 -21.68 3.50 15.10
C ASP A 137 -22.21 2.25 15.82
N GLY A 138 -21.40 1.69 16.74
CA GLY A 138 -21.76 0.48 17.51
C GLY A 138 -21.39 -0.84 16.82
N GLU A 139 -21.11 -0.83 15.53
CA GLU A 139 -20.74 -2.01 14.74
C GLU A 139 -19.22 -2.25 14.73
N PRO A 140 -18.77 -3.52 14.72
CA PRO A 140 -17.36 -3.84 14.61
C PRO A 140 -16.87 -3.58 13.17
N VAL A 141 -15.80 -2.78 13.04
CA VAL A 141 -15.21 -2.46 11.76
C VAL A 141 -13.71 -2.75 11.74
N GLU A 142 -13.13 -2.90 10.56
CA GLU A 142 -11.70 -2.99 10.37
C GLU A 142 -11.04 -1.64 10.67
N ALA A 143 -9.86 -1.69 11.27
CA ALA A 143 -9.13 -0.52 11.74
C ALA A 143 -7.62 -0.75 11.64
N PHE A 144 -6.85 0.31 11.82
CA PHE A 144 -5.38 0.25 11.85
C PHE A 144 -4.82 1.06 13.00
N ASP A 145 -3.78 0.51 13.64
CA ASP A 145 -2.83 1.36 14.36
C ASP A 145 -1.89 1.97 13.33
N ILE A 146 -1.61 3.27 13.48
CA ILE A 146 -0.76 4.04 12.59
C ILE A 146 0.55 4.36 13.30
N GLY A 147 1.65 4.04 12.65
CA GLY A 147 2.99 4.42 13.08
C GLY A 147 3.67 5.28 12.02
N LEU A 148 4.57 6.17 12.44
CA LEU A 148 5.24 7.14 11.59
C LEU A 148 6.76 7.11 11.75
N GLY A 149 7.47 7.52 10.71
CA GLY A 149 8.90 7.85 10.76
C GLY A 149 9.87 6.67 10.71
N GLY A 150 9.38 5.45 10.52
CA GLY A 150 10.26 4.29 10.36
C GLY A 150 11.10 4.34 9.10
N GLY A 151 12.22 3.61 9.06
CA GLY A 151 13.05 3.53 7.86
C GLY A 151 14.35 2.77 8.04
N LEU A 152 14.94 2.42 6.89
CA LEU A 152 16.27 1.82 6.74
C LEU A 152 17.21 2.78 6.01
N GLY A 153 18.50 2.45 5.96
CA GLY A 153 19.54 3.24 5.31
C GLY A 153 20.20 4.23 6.26
N GLU A 154 20.42 5.45 5.83
CA GLU A 154 20.98 6.51 6.69
C GLU A 154 19.98 6.83 7.80
N ASN A 155 20.44 6.85 9.04
CA ASN A 155 19.63 7.07 10.25
C ASN A 155 18.45 6.07 10.35
N PRO A 156 18.70 4.75 10.46
CA PRO A 156 17.66 3.75 10.57
C PRO A 156 16.94 3.89 11.92
N GLN A 157 15.60 3.82 11.87
CA GLN A 157 14.78 3.84 13.08
C GLN A 157 13.49 3.05 12.87
N PHE A 158 12.87 2.62 13.96
CA PHE A 158 11.53 2.07 13.91
C PHE A 158 10.50 3.20 13.96
N ALA A 159 9.35 2.94 13.34
CA ALA A 159 8.20 3.84 13.42
C ALA A 159 7.67 3.90 14.86
N ASP A 160 7.32 5.09 15.31
CA ASP A 160 6.57 5.31 16.53
C ASP A 160 5.07 5.19 16.26
N TRP A 161 4.34 4.47 17.13
CA TRP A 161 2.90 4.28 17.00
C TRP A 161 2.18 5.50 17.57
N VAL A 162 1.65 6.33 16.68
CA VAL A 162 1.08 7.64 17.03
C VAL A 162 -0.45 7.59 17.16
N GLU A 163 -1.14 6.79 16.36
CA GLU A 163 -2.59 6.67 16.39
C GLU A 163 -3.04 5.22 16.53
N MET A 164 -4.06 4.98 17.31
CA MET A 164 -4.53 3.64 17.64
C MET A 164 -5.96 3.41 17.15
N ARG A 165 -6.16 2.33 16.40
CA ARG A 165 -7.48 1.84 15.97
C ARG A 165 -8.27 2.85 15.14
N VAL A 166 -7.61 3.57 14.26
CA VAL A 166 -8.24 4.43 13.26
C VAL A 166 -9.07 3.54 12.32
N ALA A 167 -10.34 3.88 12.12
CA ALA A 167 -11.21 3.10 11.23
C ALA A 167 -10.64 3.08 9.80
N ALA A 168 -10.76 1.96 9.11
CA ALA A 168 -10.07 1.77 7.83
C ALA A 168 -10.47 2.79 6.76
N ASP A 169 -11.72 3.27 6.79
CA ASP A 169 -12.21 4.32 5.89
C ASP A 169 -11.66 5.72 6.21
N GLU A 170 -11.12 5.93 7.40
CA GLU A 170 -10.52 7.21 7.84
C GLU A 170 -9.02 7.32 7.54
N VAL A 171 -8.35 6.19 7.32
CA VAL A 171 -6.89 6.14 7.08
C VAL A 171 -6.43 7.01 5.91
N PRO A 172 -7.08 7.00 4.72
CA PRO A 172 -6.64 7.85 3.61
C PRO A 172 -6.75 9.34 3.91
N GLY A 173 -7.78 9.76 4.66
CA GLY A 173 -7.93 11.14 5.13
C GLY A 173 -6.83 11.56 6.09
N TYR A 174 -6.52 10.71 7.06
CA TYR A 174 -5.38 10.92 7.95
C TYR A 174 -4.07 11.11 7.18
N ILE A 175 -3.79 10.24 6.21
CA ILE A 175 -2.57 10.36 5.40
C ILE A 175 -2.56 11.65 4.60
N ARG A 176 -3.70 12.09 4.05
CA ARG A 176 -3.82 13.38 3.35
C ARG A 176 -3.45 14.52 4.28
N ASN A 177 -4.09 14.61 5.44
CA ASN A 177 -3.85 15.69 6.41
C ASN A 177 -2.39 15.71 6.87
N LEU A 178 -1.78 14.54 7.08
CA LEU A 178 -0.36 14.42 7.43
C LEU A 178 0.56 14.92 6.31
N VAL A 179 0.26 14.61 5.05
CA VAL A 179 1.06 15.07 3.90
C VAL A 179 0.90 16.58 3.69
N GLU A 180 -0.30 17.12 3.86
CA GLU A 180 -0.56 18.56 3.81
C GLU A 180 0.17 19.29 4.94
N PHE A 181 0.13 18.77 6.17
CA PHE A 181 0.90 19.31 7.30
C PHE A 181 2.41 19.30 7.02
N PHE A 182 2.93 18.21 6.45
CA PHE A 182 4.32 18.16 6.01
C PHE A 182 4.62 19.22 4.94
N ALA A 183 3.75 19.36 3.93
CA ALA A 183 3.94 20.32 2.85
C ALA A 183 4.01 21.79 3.35
N GLU A 184 3.19 22.11 4.36
CA GLU A 184 3.08 23.47 4.92
C GLU A 184 4.18 23.79 5.93
N ALA A 185 4.60 22.82 6.76
CA ALA A 185 5.46 23.06 7.92
C ALA A 185 6.90 22.53 7.79
N ARG A 186 7.24 21.87 6.67
CA ARG A 186 8.59 21.36 6.44
C ARG A 186 9.61 22.50 6.25
N GLU A 187 10.84 22.26 6.67
CA GLU A 187 11.97 23.11 6.36
C GLU A 187 12.51 22.83 4.93
N ASP A 188 13.27 23.79 4.38
CA ASP A 188 13.83 23.63 3.03
C ASP A 188 14.76 22.42 2.94
N GLY A 189 14.48 21.52 1.99
CA GLY A 189 15.21 20.26 1.82
C GLY A 189 14.94 19.17 2.87
N GLU A 190 14.00 19.41 3.80
CA GLU A 190 13.68 18.44 4.85
C GLU A 190 12.97 17.21 4.27
N SER A 191 13.43 16.01 4.63
CA SER A 191 12.74 14.75 4.31
C SER A 191 11.57 14.52 5.24
N PHE A 192 10.55 13.76 4.78
CA PHE A 192 9.40 13.39 5.60
C PHE A 192 9.81 12.75 6.94
N ARG A 193 10.80 11.86 6.94
CA ARG A 193 11.29 11.22 8.17
C ARG A 193 11.93 12.19 9.15
N ALA A 194 12.72 13.15 8.67
CA ALA A 194 13.31 14.18 9.52
C ALA A 194 12.22 15.08 10.13
N PHE A 195 11.22 15.41 9.33
CA PHE A 195 10.04 16.15 9.78
C PHE A 195 9.31 15.43 10.90
N ILE A 196 8.98 14.15 10.73
CA ILE A 196 8.33 13.35 11.79
C ILE A 196 9.19 13.32 13.06
N ALA A 197 10.50 13.09 12.93
CA ALA A 197 11.41 12.98 14.08
C ALA A 197 11.53 14.27 14.93
N ARG A 198 11.20 15.43 14.38
CA ARG A 198 11.26 16.71 15.13
C ARG A 198 9.92 17.16 15.73
N HIS A 199 8.82 16.45 15.42
CA HIS A 199 7.51 16.72 15.99
C HIS A 199 7.20 15.75 17.11
N ASP A 200 6.53 16.24 18.13
CA ASP A 200 6.04 15.39 19.21
C ASP A 200 4.75 14.65 18.82
N GLU A 201 4.42 13.65 19.61
CA GLU A 201 3.24 12.81 19.39
C GLU A 201 1.93 13.65 19.41
N GLU A 202 1.85 14.69 20.22
CA GLU A 202 0.67 15.55 20.35
C GLU A 202 0.40 16.29 19.02
N ALA A 203 1.44 16.80 18.35
CA ALA A 203 1.32 17.47 17.06
C ALA A 203 0.89 16.52 15.93
N LEU A 204 1.29 15.25 16.01
CA LEU A 204 1.00 14.23 15.01
C LEU A 204 -0.37 13.55 15.21
N ASN A 205 -0.84 13.44 16.47
CA ASN A 205 -2.12 12.84 16.80
C ASN A 205 -3.32 13.73 16.44
N GLY A 206 -3.17 15.03 16.48
CA GLY A 206 -4.24 16.00 16.18
C GLY A 206 -4.65 16.05 14.70
N LEU A 207 -4.01 15.28 13.83
CA LEU A 207 -4.29 15.26 12.39
C LEU A 207 -5.46 14.32 12.03
N VAL A 208 -5.96 13.53 12.96
CA VAL A 208 -7.15 12.68 12.78
C VAL A 208 -8.41 13.51 13.10
N GLU A 209 -8.66 14.55 12.33
CA GLU A 209 -10.04 15.04 12.27
C GLU A 209 -10.73 14.27 11.14
N PRO A 210 -11.87 13.63 11.39
CA PRO A 210 -12.66 12.98 10.37
C PRO A 210 -13.32 14.06 9.52
N GLU A 211 -12.54 14.77 8.70
CA GLU A 211 -13.14 15.40 7.56
C GLU A 211 -13.74 14.29 6.70
N GLU A 212 -14.97 14.49 6.23
CA GLU A 212 -15.64 13.59 5.30
C GLU A 212 -14.73 13.35 4.10
N THR A 213 -13.96 12.26 4.16
CA THR A 213 -13.18 11.84 3.02
C THR A 213 -14.13 11.25 2.00
N SER A 214 -13.94 11.56 0.74
CA SER A 214 -14.68 10.91 -0.36
C SER A 214 -14.34 9.42 -0.51
N TYR A 215 -13.48 8.89 0.37
CA TYR A 215 -13.06 7.49 0.36
C TYR A 215 -14.12 6.58 0.99
N THR A 216 -14.51 5.55 0.26
CA THR A 216 -15.37 4.46 0.76
C THR A 216 -14.58 3.17 0.77
N ASP A 217 -14.48 2.53 1.94
CA ASP A 217 -13.80 1.24 2.10
C ASP A 217 -14.80 0.08 1.97
N PRO A 218 -14.73 -0.73 0.91
CA PRO A 218 -15.64 -1.85 0.72
C PRO A 218 -15.39 -3.02 1.68
N TYR A 219 -14.26 -3.02 2.40
CA TYR A 219 -13.85 -4.11 3.30
C TYR A 219 -14.12 -3.82 4.77
N MET A 220 -14.80 -2.73 5.12
CA MET A 220 -15.03 -2.29 6.51
C MET A 220 -15.62 -3.37 7.40
N HIS A 221 -16.58 -4.12 6.89
CA HIS A 221 -17.31 -5.17 7.61
C HIS A 221 -16.88 -6.58 7.22
N ASN A 222 -15.69 -6.74 6.66
CA ASN A 222 -15.21 -8.05 6.22
C ASN A 222 -14.95 -8.96 7.43
N THR A 223 -15.98 -9.72 7.80
CA THR A 223 -15.93 -10.67 8.93
C THR A 223 -15.61 -12.10 8.48
N LYS A 224 -15.57 -12.35 7.19
CA LYS A 224 -15.31 -13.66 6.60
C LYS A 224 -14.09 -13.59 5.70
N MET A 225 -13.29 -14.62 5.72
CA MET A 225 -12.24 -14.86 4.72
C MET A 225 -12.91 -15.17 3.39
N THR A 226 -13.24 -14.16 2.62
CA THR A 226 -13.71 -14.32 1.26
C THR A 226 -12.52 -14.17 0.33
N TRP A 227 -12.34 -15.16 -0.53
CA TRP A 227 -11.35 -15.07 -1.60
C TRP A 227 -11.87 -14.09 -2.64
N TYR A 228 -11.19 -12.94 -2.76
CA TYR A 228 -11.45 -12.01 -3.84
C TYR A 228 -10.44 -12.29 -4.96
N PRO A 229 -10.90 -12.75 -6.14
CA PRO A 229 -10.01 -12.78 -7.29
C PRO A 229 -9.50 -11.34 -7.54
N TYR A 230 -8.28 -11.22 -8.04
CA TYR A 230 -7.74 -9.93 -8.43
C TYR A 230 -8.78 -9.20 -9.27
N ALA A 231 -9.22 -8.03 -8.80
CA ALA A 231 -10.02 -7.15 -9.63
C ALA A 231 -9.16 -6.79 -10.84
N GLU A 232 -9.55 -7.20 -12.02
CA GLU A 232 -8.95 -6.74 -13.27
C GLU A 232 -9.11 -5.22 -13.34
N ASP A 233 -8.16 -4.55 -13.95
CA ASP A 233 -7.98 -3.10 -13.86
C ASP A 233 -9.18 -2.24 -14.30
N ASP A 234 -10.15 -2.82 -15.00
CA ASP A 234 -11.29 -2.11 -15.57
C ASP A 234 -12.54 -2.06 -14.67
N ASP A 235 -12.58 -2.79 -13.56
CA ASP A 235 -13.80 -2.92 -12.74
C ASP A 235 -13.59 -2.53 -11.26
N MET A 236 -13.08 -1.33 -11.03
CA MET A 236 -12.96 -0.77 -9.68
C MET A 236 -14.29 -0.23 -9.13
N GLY A 237 -15.39 -0.40 -9.85
CA GLY A 237 -16.73 0.03 -9.47
C GLY A 237 -17.60 -1.08 -8.89
N SER A 238 -17.33 -2.34 -9.20
CA SER A 238 -18.07 -3.49 -8.68
C SER A 238 -17.11 -4.51 -8.10
N SER A 239 -17.16 -4.76 -6.79
CA SER A 239 -16.51 -5.95 -6.22
C SER A 239 -17.20 -7.16 -6.85
N PRO A 240 -16.48 -8.09 -7.49
CA PRO A 240 -17.10 -9.32 -7.96
C PRO A 240 -17.74 -10.05 -6.79
N ALA A 241 -18.88 -10.67 -7.02
CA ALA A 241 -19.51 -11.50 -6.00
C ALA A 241 -18.53 -12.55 -5.50
N PRO A 242 -18.50 -12.82 -4.17
CA PRO A 242 -17.61 -13.82 -3.61
C PRO A 242 -17.87 -15.18 -4.29
N THR A 243 -16.81 -15.86 -4.69
CA THR A 243 -16.86 -17.16 -5.33
C THR A 243 -16.27 -18.24 -4.44
N ASN A 244 -16.72 -19.49 -4.59
CA ASN A 244 -16.09 -20.65 -3.96
C ASN A 244 -14.75 -20.99 -4.63
N VAL A 245 -14.04 -21.99 -4.12
CA VAL A 245 -12.74 -22.45 -4.64
C VAL A 245 -12.80 -22.95 -6.10
N GLN A 246 -13.98 -23.20 -6.64
CA GLN A 246 -14.24 -23.58 -8.03
C GLN A 246 -14.58 -22.39 -8.92
N GLY A 247 -14.62 -21.15 -8.37
CA GLY A 247 -14.94 -19.93 -9.11
C GLY A 247 -16.46 -19.69 -9.30
N GLU A 248 -17.33 -20.42 -8.59
CA GLU A 248 -18.79 -20.24 -8.65
C GLU A 248 -19.22 -19.18 -7.61
N PRO A 249 -20.18 -18.29 -7.94
CA PRO A 249 -20.70 -17.31 -7.00
C PRO A 249 -21.24 -17.98 -5.74
N LEU A 250 -20.90 -17.43 -4.57
CA LEU A 250 -21.54 -17.85 -3.33
C LEU A 250 -23.01 -17.39 -3.31
N PRO A 251 -23.95 -18.21 -2.75
CA PRO A 251 -25.33 -17.80 -2.62
C PRO A 251 -25.42 -16.51 -1.78
N SER A 252 -26.21 -15.56 -2.26
CA SER A 252 -26.59 -14.37 -1.48
C SER A 252 -27.41 -14.82 -0.29
N ASP A 253 -26.98 -14.46 0.92
CA ASP A 253 -27.83 -14.59 2.11
C ASP A 253 -28.97 -13.56 1.96
N ASP A 254 -30.15 -14.01 1.53
CA ASP A 254 -31.42 -13.27 1.61
C ASP A 254 -31.93 -13.27 3.07
#